data_acb9ef275e82164ba3ff3aa995fa5564
#
_entry.id   acb9ef275e82164ba3ff3aa995fa5564
#
_cell.length_a   1.000
_cell.length_b   1.000
_cell.length_c   1.000
_cell.angle_alpha   90.00
_cell.angle_beta   90.00
_cell.angle_gamma   90.00
#
_symmetry.space_group_name_H-M   'P 1'
#
loop_
_entity.id
_entity.type
_entity.pdbx_description
1 polymer ?
#
loop_
_entity_poly.entity_id
_entity_poly.type
_entity_poly.pdbx_seq_one_letter_code
_entity_poly.pdbx_strand_id
1 'polypeptide(L)'
;MIKRKGTPCLDLPPSVPFSPPMPGLIIKPRSRIFHGHEWVYASEIQKTFGQPEPGDLVTLKDFKDRPLGVAIYNPNSQIVARRISRRKQKLDEEFFTRRLGQAIDYRNSLPIEKNLRRLVWSESDGLPGIIVDQYEDHLVLQTTTLAMDQRKDLIAACLVKLLEPKSITLRNDSSMRKAEG
;
A
#
# COMPACT_ATOMS: atom_id res chain seq x y z
N MET A 1 -69.23 0.55 15.04
CA MET A 1 -67.97 0.16 15.72
C MET A 1 -66.98 -0.29 14.66
N ILE A 2 -66.09 0.62 14.18
CA ILE A 2 -65.20 0.37 13.04
C ILE A 2 -63.81 0.03 13.62
N LYS A 3 -63.35 -1.22 13.45
CA LYS A 3 -62.00 -1.66 13.83
C LYS A 3 -60.97 -1.06 12.87
N ARG A 4 -60.09 -0.18 13.36
CA ARG A 4 -58.91 0.28 12.65
C ARG A 4 -57.89 -0.86 12.59
N LYS A 5 -57.54 -1.31 11.36
CA LYS A 5 -56.42 -2.24 11.11
C LYS A 5 -55.14 -1.50 11.36
N GLY A 6 -54.30 -2.06 12.24
CA GLY A 6 -52.94 -1.52 12.51
C GLY A 6 -52.06 -1.63 11.28
N THR A 7 -51.31 -0.56 10.99
CA THR A 7 -50.28 -0.50 9.98
C THR A 7 -49.12 -1.40 10.40
N PRO A 8 -48.60 -2.29 9.55
CA PRO A 8 -47.41 -3.09 9.90
C PRO A 8 -46.18 -2.18 10.02
N CYS A 9 -45.48 -2.32 11.14
CA CYS A 9 -44.13 -1.74 11.28
C CYS A 9 -43.20 -2.37 10.22
N LEU A 10 -42.59 -1.54 9.39
CA LEU A 10 -41.52 -1.95 8.52
C LEU A 10 -40.26 -2.15 9.40
N ASP A 11 -39.79 -3.39 9.49
CA ASP A 11 -38.49 -3.70 10.06
C ASP A 11 -37.39 -3.06 9.19
N LEU A 12 -36.76 -2.05 9.75
CA LEU A 12 -35.56 -1.46 9.12
C LEU A 12 -34.45 -2.50 9.12
N PRO A 13 -33.74 -2.67 7.99
CA PRO A 13 -32.57 -3.58 7.95
C PRO A 13 -31.54 -3.14 9.01
N PRO A 14 -30.78 -4.10 9.58
CA PRO A 14 -29.77 -3.78 10.58
C PRO A 14 -28.79 -2.75 10.01
N SER A 15 -28.50 -1.71 10.79
CA SER A 15 -27.58 -0.66 10.44
C SER A 15 -26.24 -1.28 10.00
N VAL A 16 -25.82 -0.98 8.77
CA VAL A 16 -24.50 -1.37 8.26
C VAL A 16 -23.46 -0.88 9.26
N PRO A 17 -22.55 -1.75 9.77
CA PRO A 17 -21.57 -1.33 10.75
C PRO A 17 -20.76 -0.16 10.18
N PHE A 18 -20.78 0.97 10.87
CA PHE A 18 -20.03 2.17 10.52
C PHE A 18 -18.54 1.82 10.70
N SER A 19 -17.88 1.47 9.60
CA SER A 19 -16.43 1.34 9.62
C SER A 19 -15.83 2.71 9.91
N PRO A 20 -14.98 2.87 10.94
CA PRO A 20 -14.37 4.15 11.23
C PRO A 20 -13.64 4.67 9.98
N PRO A 21 -13.66 5.98 9.75
CA PRO A 21 -12.93 6.55 8.62
C PRO A 21 -11.45 6.18 8.72
N MET A 22 -10.84 5.81 7.58
CA MET A 22 -9.41 5.49 7.49
C MET A 22 -8.59 6.61 8.15
N PRO A 23 -7.63 6.28 9.04
CA PRO A 23 -6.77 7.27 9.65
C PRO A 23 -5.96 8.02 8.59
N GLY A 24 -5.39 9.16 8.95
CA GLY A 24 -4.66 9.92 7.95
C GLY A 24 -3.81 11.06 8.47
N LEU A 25 -3.18 11.73 7.49
CA LEU A 25 -2.25 12.82 7.69
C LEU A 25 -2.71 14.05 6.91
N ILE A 26 -2.66 15.21 7.57
CA ILE A 26 -2.78 16.51 6.91
C ILE A 26 -1.38 17.04 6.63
N ILE A 27 -1.11 17.35 5.35
CA ILE A 27 0.20 17.74 4.87
C ILE A 27 0.31 19.28 4.81
N LYS A 28 1.44 19.82 5.32
CA LYS A 28 1.74 21.24 5.28
C LYS A 28 1.81 21.77 3.85
N PRO A 29 1.48 23.05 3.61
CA PRO A 29 1.72 23.68 2.32
C PRO A 29 3.21 23.65 1.96
N ARG A 30 3.52 23.65 0.66
CA ARG A 30 4.88 23.62 0.09
C ARG A 30 5.67 22.33 0.36
N SER A 31 5.04 21.27 0.88
CA SER A 31 5.66 19.94 1.02
C SER A 31 5.97 19.33 -0.34
N ARG A 32 6.98 18.46 -0.38
CA ARG A 32 7.50 17.84 -1.62
C ARG A 32 6.44 17.07 -2.41
N ILE A 33 5.45 16.50 -1.74
CA ILE A 33 4.36 15.76 -2.38
C ILE A 33 3.58 16.59 -3.42
N PHE A 34 3.54 17.92 -3.26
CA PHE A 34 2.91 18.84 -4.24
C PHE A 34 3.76 19.05 -5.49
N HIS A 35 5.04 18.67 -5.42
CA HIS A 35 6.01 18.78 -6.51
C HIS A 35 6.35 17.42 -7.15
N GLY A 36 5.47 16.42 -6.97
CA GLY A 36 5.59 15.11 -7.62
C GLY A 36 6.33 14.04 -6.83
N HIS A 37 6.84 14.34 -5.62
CA HIS A 37 7.40 13.32 -4.74
C HIS A 37 6.31 12.43 -4.15
N GLU A 38 6.65 11.17 -3.92
CA GLU A 38 5.74 10.20 -3.30
C GLU A 38 6.01 10.01 -1.79
N TRP A 39 7.01 10.72 -1.24
CA TRP A 39 7.44 10.62 0.15
C TRP A 39 6.96 11.81 0.97
N VAL A 40 6.60 11.54 2.23
CA VAL A 40 6.26 12.53 3.25
C VAL A 40 7.18 12.34 4.44
N TYR A 41 7.86 13.40 4.84
CA TYR A 41 8.73 13.42 6.00
C TYR A 41 7.99 13.94 7.24
N ALA A 42 8.48 13.61 8.44
CA ALA A 42 7.85 14.03 9.70
C ALA A 42 7.63 15.56 9.77
N SER A 43 8.60 16.36 9.29
CA SER A 43 8.52 17.82 9.25
C SER A 43 7.43 18.36 8.35
N GLU A 44 6.94 17.58 7.39
CA GLU A 44 5.90 17.96 6.42
C GLU A 44 4.48 17.66 6.92
N ILE A 45 4.33 16.97 8.04
CA ILE A 45 3.02 16.65 8.63
C ILE A 45 2.56 17.85 9.47
N GLN A 46 1.34 18.31 9.19
CA GLN A 46 0.69 19.36 9.98
C GLN A 46 -0.10 18.76 11.15
N LYS A 47 -0.84 17.67 10.89
CA LYS A 47 -1.71 17.00 11.85
C LYS A 47 -1.95 15.56 11.44
N THR A 48 -2.11 14.69 12.44
CA THR A 48 -2.58 13.30 12.29
C THR A 48 -4.01 13.18 12.78
N PHE A 49 -4.83 12.34 12.16
CA PHE A 49 -6.19 12.04 12.58
C PHE A 49 -6.47 10.53 12.51
N GLY A 50 -7.39 10.03 13.36
CA GLY A 50 -7.80 8.63 13.38
C GLY A 50 -6.77 7.66 13.96
N GLN A 51 -5.73 8.15 14.65
CA GLN A 51 -4.70 7.35 15.37
C GLN A 51 -4.10 6.23 14.50
N PRO A 52 -3.37 6.54 13.41
CA PRO A 52 -2.74 5.52 12.59
C PRO A 52 -1.61 4.80 13.34
N GLU A 53 -1.58 3.48 13.17
CA GLU A 53 -0.54 2.62 13.71
C GLU A 53 0.57 2.36 12.67
N PRO A 54 1.80 2.00 13.11
CA PRO A 54 2.88 1.63 12.19
C PRO A 54 2.48 0.48 11.26
N GLY A 55 2.67 0.66 9.95
CA GLY A 55 2.28 -0.31 8.92
C GLY A 55 0.88 -0.08 8.34
N ASP A 56 0.13 0.87 8.87
CA ASP A 56 -1.20 1.20 8.37
C ASP A 56 -1.17 1.84 6.98
N LEU A 57 -2.31 1.69 6.31
CA LEU A 57 -2.66 2.48 5.15
C LEU A 57 -3.41 3.73 5.61
N VAL A 58 -2.89 4.90 5.26
CA VAL A 58 -3.42 6.20 5.69
C VAL A 58 -3.88 7.05 4.52
N THR A 59 -4.91 7.88 4.77
CA THR A 59 -5.34 8.91 3.83
C THR A 59 -4.42 10.13 3.95
N LEU A 60 -3.89 10.61 2.82
CA LEU A 60 -3.20 11.89 2.76
C LEU A 60 -4.17 12.99 2.32
N LYS A 61 -4.16 14.10 3.03
CA LYS A 61 -4.92 15.31 2.70
C LYS A 61 -4.00 16.54 2.73
N ASP A 62 -4.35 17.55 1.95
CA ASP A 62 -3.67 18.82 2.04
C ASP A 62 -4.21 19.67 3.22
N PHE A 63 -3.59 20.82 3.43
CA PHE A 63 -3.97 21.80 4.48
C PHE A 63 -5.37 22.43 4.29
N LYS A 64 -6.04 22.17 3.17
CA LYS A 64 -7.44 22.56 2.86
C LYS A 64 -8.38 21.34 2.88
N ASP A 65 -7.95 20.24 3.50
CA ASP A 65 -8.70 18.96 3.61
C ASP A 65 -8.99 18.24 2.27
N ARG A 66 -8.31 18.62 1.18
CA ARG A 66 -8.48 17.98 -0.12
C ARG A 66 -7.64 16.68 -0.20
N PRO A 67 -8.18 15.58 -0.76
CA PRO A 67 -7.47 14.32 -0.81
C PRO A 67 -6.25 14.38 -1.75
N LEU A 68 -5.12 13.87 -1.27
CA LEU A 68 -3.87 13.70 -2.03
C LEU A 68 -3.62 12.23 -2.38
N GLY A 69 -4.44 11.31 -1.83
CA GLY A 69 -4.32 9.88 -2.05
C GLY A 69 -4.17 9.06 -0.77
N VAL A 70 -3.58 7.88 -0.91
CA VAL A 70 -3.30 6.95 0.18
C VAL A 70 -1.83 6.58 0.22
N ALA A 71 -1.32 6.35 1.43
CA ALA A 71 0.08 6.03 1.69
C ALA A 71 0.21 4.93 2.74
N ILE A 72 1.31 4.20 2.71
CA ILE A 72 1.76 3.39 3.85
C ILE A 72 2.40 4.33 4.89
N TYR A 73 2.21 4.02 6.16
CA TYR A 73 2.62 4.87 7.28
C TYR A 73 3.56 4.14 8.24
N ASN A 74 4.61 4.84 8.66
CA ASN A 74 5.46 4.41 9.76
C ASN A 74 6.08 5.63 10.45
N PRO A 75 5.65 6.00 11.67
CA PRO A 75 6.18 7.16 12.39
C PRO A 75 7.63 6.99 12.83
N ASN A 76 8.15 5.76 12.89
CA ASN A 76 9.52 5.45 13.28
C ASN A 76 10.52 5.64 12.13
N SER A 77 10.03 5.75 10.90
CA SER A 77 10.84 5.98 9.70
C SER A 77 11.10 7.46 9.46
N GLN A 78 12.25 7.81 8.89
CA GLN A 78 12.49 9.18 8.42
C GLN A 78 11.49 9.60 7.34
N ILE A 79 11.12 8.65 6.45
CA ILE A 79 10.06 8.82 5.46
C ILE A 79 8.78 8.25 6.09
N VAL A 80 8.08 9.11 6.82
CA VAL A 80 6.92 8.72 7.64
C VAL A 80 5.76 8.17 6.82
N ALA A 81 5.58 8.67 5.58
CA ALA A 81 4.59 8.07 4.69
C ALA A 81 5.11 8.00 3.25
N ARG A 82 4.73 6.92 2.55
CA ARG A 82 5.06 6.68 1.14
C ARG A 82 3.75 6.50 0.38
N ARG A 83 3.44 7.44 -0.51
CA ARG A 83 2.18 7.41 -1.26
C ARG A 83 2.18 6.25 -2.25
N ILE A 84 1.12 5.45 -2.21
CA ILE A 84 0.90 4.29 -3.07
C ILE A 84 0.01 4.64 -4.25
N SER A 85 -0.96 5.53 -4.02
CA SER A 85 -1.94 5.91 -5.02
C SER A 85 -2.46 7.32 -4.76
N ARG A 86 -2.77 8.04 -5.83
CA ARG A 86 -3.46 9.35 -5.77
C ARG A 86 -4.98 9.20 -5.58
N ARG A 87 -5.49 7.98 -5.67
CA ARG A 87 -6.90 7.64 -5.49
C ARG A 87 -7.05 6.73 -4.28
N LYS A 88 -8.26 6.54 -3.80
CA LYS A 88 -8.58 5.54 -2.77
C LYS A 88 -8.15 4.16 -3.27
N GLN A 89 -7.36 3.45 -2.48
CA GLN A 89 -6.79 2.16 -2.82
C GLN A 89 -6.70 1.30 -1.55
N LYS A 90 -6.95 0.01 -1.68
CA LYS A 90 -6.64 -1.01 -0.68
C LYS A 90 -5.35 -1.73 -1.07
N LEU A 91 -4.64 -2.30 -0.11
CA LEU A 91 -3.49 -3.18 -0.33
C LEU A 91 -3.95 -4.63 -0.25
N ASP A 92 -4.75 -5.02 -1.22
CA ASP A 92 -5.32 -6.36 -1.36
C ASP A 92 -4.66 -7.14 -2.51
N GLU A 93 -5.11 -8.36 -2.72
CA GLU A 93 -4.60 -9.25 -3.77
C GLU A 93 -4.73 -8.62 -5.17
N GLU A 94 -5.84 -7.94 -5.46
CA GLU A 94 -6.06 -7.27 -6.73
C GLU A 94 -5.01 -6.18 -6.99
N PHE A 95 -4.72 -5.36 -5.96
CA PHE A 95 -3.69 -4.34 -6.05
C PHE A 95 -2.31 -4.94 -6.36
N PHE A 96 -1.89 -5.95 -5.58
CA PHE A 96 -0.57 -6.54 -5.75
C PHE A 96 -0.45 -7.29 -7.08
N THR A 97 -1.44 -8.10 -7.45
CA THR A 97 -1.43 -8.82 -8.73
C THR A 97 -1.31 -7.85 -9.91
N ARG A 98 -2.09 -6.78 -9.92
CA ARG A 98 -2.04 -5.77 -10.98
C ARG A 98 -0.69 -5.05 -11.03
N ARG A 99 -0.16 -4.59 -9.89
CA ARG A 99 1.09 -3.82 -9.86
C ARG A 99 2.32 -4.66 -10.15
N LEU A 100 2.38 -5.86 -9.61
CA LEU A 100 3.45 -6.83 -9.91
C LEU A 100 3.39 -7.24 -11.38
N GLY A 101 2.21 -7.54 -11.92
CA GLY A 101 2.03 -7.83 -13.35
C GLY A 101 2.53 -6.70 -14.24
N GLN A 102 2.15 -5.44 -13.97
CA GLN A 102 2.65 -4.27 -14.71
C GLN A 102 4.18 -4.16 -14.68
N ALA A 103 4.81 -4.40 -13.52
CA ALA A 103 6.26 -4.36 -13.38
C ALA A 103 6.93 -5.49 -14.20
N ILE A 104 6.38 -6.70 -14.14
CA ILE A 104 6.86 -7.86 -14.91
C ILE A 104 6.72 -7.62 -16.41
N ASP A 105 5.56 -7.16 -16.88
CA ASP A 105 5.28 -6.88 -18.29
C ASP A 105 6.23 -5.81 -18.83
N TYR A 106 6.50 -4.76 -18.03
CA TYR A 106 7.48 -3.75 -18.40
C TYR A 106 8.88 -4.36 -18.62
N ARG A 107 9.35 -5.24 -17.69
CA ARG A 107 10.67 -5.91 -17.86
C ARG A 107 10.66 -6.88 -19.02
N ASN A 108 9.55 -7.52 -19.33
CA ASN A 108 9.39 -8.41 -20.48
C ASN A 108 9.50 -7.66 -21.83
N SER A 109 9.12 -6.38 -21.86
CA SER A 109 9.22 -5.52 -23.05
C SER A 109 10.63 -4.97 -23.28
N LEU A 110 11.53 -5.04 -22.30
CA LEU A 110 12.90 -4.53 -22.43
C LEU A 110 13.83 -5.56 -23.07
N PRO A 111 14.85 -5.12 -23.84
CA PRO A 111 15.88 -5.99 -24.41
C PRO A 111 16.95 -6.34 -23.37
N ILE A 112 16.56 -6.95 -22.26
CA ILE A 112 17.43 -7.36 -21.15
C ILE A 112 17.41 -8.86 -20.97
N GLU A 113 18.43 -9.41 -20.27
CA GLU A 113 18.48 -10.81 -19.86
C GLU A 113 17.21 -11.17 -19.07
N LYS A 114 16.55 -12.28 -19.46
CA LYS A 114 15.26 -12.66 -18.88
C LYS A 114 15.40 -13.51 -17.62
N ASN A 115 16.52 -14.22 -17.49
CA ASN A 115 16.73 -15.18 -16.41
C ASN A 115 17.40 -14.58 -15.18
N LEU A 116 18.14 -13.47 -15.36
CA LEU A 116 18.87 -12.78 -14.29
C LEU A 116 18.53 -11.29 -14.33
N ARG A 117 17.50 -10.90 -13.60
CA ARG A 117 17.00 -9.50 -13.66
C ARG A 117 16.23 -9.10 -12.42
N ARG A 118 16.14 -7.78 -12.20
CA ARG A 118 15.22 -7.19 -11.24
C ARG A 118 13.83 -7.03 -11.86
N LEU A 119 12.86 -7.72 -11.31
CA LEU A 119 11.46 -7.65 -11.74
C LEU A 119 10.72 -6.45 -11.15
N VAL A 120 11.00 -6.12 -9.87
CA VAL A 120 10.33 -5.02 -9.15
C VAL A 120 11.38 -4.15 -8.47
N TRP A 121 11.24 -2.82 -8.63
CA TRP A 121 12.10 -1.82 -8.02
C TRP A 121 11.28 -0.76 -7.28
N SER A 122 10.74 -1.13 -6.12
CA SER A 122 10.16 -0.22 -5.12
C SER A 122 9.25 0.88 -5.73
N GLU A 123 9.52 2.14 -5.38
CA GLU A 123 8.74 3.30 -5.83
C GLU A 123 8.69 3.46 -7.35
N SER A 124 9.72 3.03 -8.07
CA SER A 124 9.76 3.10 -9.52
C SER A 124 8.64 2.30 -10.19
N ASP A 125 8.20 1.23 -9.54
CA ASP A 125 7.09 0.39 -10.01
C ASP A 125 5.78 0.66 -9.24
N GLY A 126 5.75 1.72 -8.41
CA GLY A 126 4.59 2.06 -7.58
C GLY A 126 4.30 1.03 -6.48
N LEU A 127 5.35 0.33 -6.02
CA LEU A 127 5.34 -0.68 -4.96
C LEU A 127 6.36 -0.31 -3.86
N PRO A 128 6.20 0.82 -3.15
CA PRO A 128 7.17 1.32 -2.19
C PRO A 128 7.58 0.26 -1.18
N GLY A 129 8.87 -0.04 -1.14
CA GLY A 129 9.44 -1.02 -0.21
C GLY A 129 9.40 -2.47 -0.67
N ILE A 130 9.03 -2.76 -1.92
CA ILE A 130 9.12 -4.11 -2.51
C ILE A 130 10.24 -4.15 -3.54
N ILE A 131 11.12 -5.14 -3.43
CA ILE A 131 12.13 -5.47 -4.43
C ILE A 131 11.99 -6.95 -4.76
N VAL A 132 11.97 -7.29 -6.04
CA VAL A 132 11.94 -8.68 -6.50
C VAL A 132 13.03 -8.88 -7.54
N ASP A 133 13.97 -9.76 -7.24
CA ASP A 133 15.01 -10.19 -8.16
C ASP A 133 14.73 -11.62 -8.63
N GLN A 134 14.90 -11.86 -9.94
CA GLN A 134 14.74 -13.16 -10.57
C GLN A 134 16.11 -13.76 -10.88
N TYR A 135 16.28 -15.04 -10.50
CA TYR A 135 17.41 -15.89 -10.80
C TYR A 135 16.88 -17.19 -11.41
N GLU A 136 16.79 -17.24 -12.74
CA GLU A 136 16.12 -18.33 -13.46
C GLU A 136 14.68 -18.57 -12.96
N ASP A 137 14.39 -19.74 -12.40
CA ASP A 137 13.08 -20.10 -11.82
C ASP A 137 12.98 -19.76 -10.32
N HIS A 138 13.93 -19.01 -9.77
CA HIS A 138 13.97 -18.66 -8.35
C HIS A 138 13.78 -17.16 -8.19
N LEU A 139 13.03 -16.75 -7.17
CA LEU A 139 12.82 -15.33 -6.83
C LEU A 139 13.43 -15.00 -5.48
N VAL A 140 13.97 -13.78 -5.36
CA VAL A 140 14.35 -13.18 -4.09
C VAL A 140 13.44 -12.00 -3.85
N LEU A 141 12.60 -12.08 -2.80
CA LEU A 141 11.70 -11.02 -2.37
C LEU A 141 12.31 -10.29 -1.18
N GLN A 142 12.41 -8.96 -1.27
CA GLN A 142 12.76 -8.09 -0.14
C GLN A 142 11.60 -7.15 0.16
N THR A 143 11.28 -7.00 1.44
CA THR A 143 10.34 -5.99 1.95
C THR A 143 11.11 -5.03 2.85
N THR A 144 11.30 -3.79 2.40
CA THR A 144 12.12 -2.80 3.11
C THR A 144 11.30 -1.87 3.99
N THR A 145 9.97 -1.89 3.89
CA THR A 145 9.05 -1.13 4.75
C THR A 145 8.22 -2.06 5.61
N LEU A 146 7.86 -1.61 6.82
CA LEU A 146 7.02 -2.39 7.75
C LEU A 146 5.69 -2.79 7.12
N ALA A 147 5.02 -1.86 6.45
CA ALA A 147 3.73 -2.12 5.82
C ALA A 147 3.77 -3.24 4.77
N MET A 148 4.85 -3.33 3.98
CA MET A 148 5.01 -4.40 3.00
C MET A 148 5.48 -5.71 3.63
N ASP A 149 6.27 -5.64 4.71
CA ASP A 149 6.66 -6.84 5.46
C ASP A 149 5.47 -7.54 6.10
N GLN A 150 4.52 -6.78 6.67
CA GLN A 150 3.26 -7.31 7.19
C GLN A 150 2.39 -8.00 6.11
N ARG A 151 2.67 -7.75 4.83
CA ARG A 151 1.94 -8.30 3.67
C ARG A 151 2.78 -9.22 2.80
N LYS A 152 3.97 -9.62 3.26
CA LYS A 152 4.92 -10.43 2.47
C LYS A 152 4.33 -11.74 1.96
N ASP A 153 3.50 -12.40 2.76
CA ASP A 153 2.89 -13.69 2.37
C ASP A 153 1.86 -13.50 1.24
N LEU A 154 1.08 -12.42 1.29
CA LEU A 154 0.17 -12.05 0.21
C LEU A 154 0.94 -11.68 -1.07
N ILE A 155 2.02 -10.92 -0.94
CA ILE A 155 2.89 -10.54 -2.06
C ILE A 155 3.52 -11.79 -2.69
N ALA A 156 4.04 -12.71 -1.86
CA ALA A 156 4.60 -13.99 -2.34
C ALA A 156 3.54 -14.84 -3.04
N ALA A 157 2.32 -14.93 -2.52
CA ALA A 157 1.22 -15.64 -3.17
C ALA A 157 0.87 -15.04 -4.55
N CYS A 158 0.88 -13.72 -4.68
CA CYS A 158 0.67 -13.07 -5.97
C CYS A 158 1.81 -13.37 -6.97
N LEU A 159 3.07 -13.40 -6.51
CA LEU A 159 4.22 -13.77 -7.35
C LEU A 159 4.14 -15.22 -7.82
N VAL A 160 3.72 -16.15 -6.94
CA VAL A 160 3.50 -17.55 -7.33
C VAL A 160 2.46 -17.66 -8.43
N LYS A 161 1.33 -16.94 -8.33
CA LYS A 161 0.28 -16.93 -9.35
C LYS A 161 0.73 -16.35 -10.69
N LEU A 162 1.64 -15.37 -10.68
CA LEU A 162 2.09 -14.66 -11.88
C LEU A 162 3.24 -15.36 -12.60
N LEU A 163 4.11 -16.07 -11.88
CA LEU A 163 5.41 -16.52 -12.42
C LEU A 163 5.68 -18.02 -12.20
N GLU A 164 4.90 -18.70 -11.35
CA GLU A 164 5.06 -20.12 -10.99
C GLU A 164 6.53 -20.51 -10.65
N PRO A 165 7.23 -19.73 -9.78
CA PRO A 165 8.64 -19.97 -9.51
C PRO A 165 8.84 -21.26 -8.73
N LYS A 166 10.02 -21.90 -8.87
CA LYS A 166 10.41 -23.07 -8.08
C LYS A 166 10.59 -22.75 -6.60
N SER A 167 11.04 -21.52 -6.28
CA SER A 167 11.14 -21.01 -4.91
C SER A 167 11.09 -19.51 -4.82
N ILE A 168 10.70 -19.01 -3.65
CA ILE A 168 10.82 -17.60 -3.27
C ILE A 168 11.62 -17.52 -1.97
N THR A 169 12.78 -16.86 -2.01
CA THR A 169 13.60 -16.58 -0.83
C THR A 169 13.28 -15.19 -0.29
N LEU A 170 12.96 -15.08 0.99
CA LEU A 170 12.78 -13.79 1.67
C LEU A 170 14.15 -13.28 2.16
N ARG A 171 14.50 -12.03 1.79
CA ARG A 171 15.73 -11.38 2.21
C ARG A 171 15.43 -10.07 2.93
N ASN A 172 15.11 -10.13 4.22
CA ASN A 172 14.69 -9.00 5.05
C ASN A 172 15.72 -8.59 6.11
N ASP A 173 16.98 -8.96 5.92
CA ASP A 173 18.13 -8.68 6.82
C ASP A 173 18.78 -7.32 6.57
N SER A 174 18.22 -6.49 5.70
CA SER A 174 18.79 -5.19 5.31
C SER A 174 18.75 -4.18 6.47
N SER A 175 19.71 -3.23 6.47
CA SER A 175 19.74 -2.11 7.42
C SER A 175 18.48 -1.23 7.30
N MET A 176 17.93 -1.08 6.11
CA MET A 176 16.67 -0.36 5.87
C MET A 176 15.50 -1.01 6.62
N ARG A 177 15.42 -2.34 6.61
CA ARG A 177 14.36 -3.05 7.34
C ARG A 177 14.49 -2.87 8.85
N LYS A 178 15.73 -2.87 9.36
CA LYS A 178 15.99 -2.62 10.80
C LYS A 178 15.60 -1.20 11.22
N ALA A 179 15.78 -0.21 10.35
CA ALA A 179 15.39 1.18 10.61
C ALA A 179 13.86 1.41 10.60
N GLU A 180 13.11 0.49 10.04
CA GLU A 180 11.64 0.55 9.99
C GLU A 180 10.95 -0.09 11.23
N GLY A 181 11.70 -0.74 12.10
CA GLY A 181 11.20 -1.37 13.35
C GLY A 181 10.89 -2.85 13.20
#